data_c7ab1379806895f63aaf1047a2899d99
#
_entry.id   c7ab1379806895f63aaf1047a2899d99
#
_cell.length_a   1.000
_cell.length_b   1.000
_cell.length_c   1.000
_cell.angle_alpha   90.00
_cell.angle_beta   90.00
_cell.angle_gamma   90.00
#
_symmetry.space_group_name_H-M   'P 1'
#
loop_
_entity.id
_entity.type
_entity.pdbx_description
1 polymer ?
#
loop_
_entity_poly.entity_id
_entity_poly.type
_entity_poly.pdbx_seq_one_letter_code
_entity_poly.pdbx_strand_id
1 'polypeptide(L)'
;MTLTIERRARRSWHQLRRRLGRDIAPRKRLVVEKSTWLHGARSPVMLMIDDLTNARHDQARGDGWEPGGDWGAKLDAPGSALWALEEGLLQDFPEARVTFFTVAGPISAYTHDQPFSYAAPLDADAASRQFFKSLSVDPRFELAYHGHDHGTPGDRTEDFVQEWQGFASREAAVAQTRQGLDTFSRAIGVLPRGGKYGGWDYNGLADGAVDETGFIWWCRDWMPRDIADQVVDAYYEPQFFGRNLVVALPSTVHGHFWDTRQVDVLLARRQLISIEEHIAPVRPDGLVQTPNIIDDMPDLRRLYQYLRGKNVWHATGTEIASYVLARERSLVFDVTMDGFSIRYEGRIERPQLTLQIDCSAVCSPLQPLIEVIAPSGQTLSADPCRFDRERYGHTITIPVEEGRYSVQPRSEAGPTGDSATCGGR
;
A
#
# COMPACT_ATOMS: atom_id res chain seq x y z
N MET A 1 -19.01 4.61 20.76
CA MET A 1 -18.54 4.43 22.16
C MET A 1 -18.23 2.95 22.50
N THR A 2 -18.95 1.98 21.98
CA THR A 2 -18.79 0.54 22.31
C THR A 2 -17.50 -0.09 21.76
N LEU A 3 -17.08 0.23 20.52
CA LEU A 3 -15.88 -0.31 19.88
C LEU A 3 -14.55 0.13 20.53
N THR A 4 -14.53 1.31 21.16
CA THR A 4 -13.33 1.85 21.85
C THR A 4 -13.06 1.11 23.16
N ILE A 5 -14.14 0.68 23.84
CA ILE A 5 -14.05 -0.07 25.11
C ILE A 5 -13.53 -1.49 24.85
N GLU A 6 -14.00 -2.15 23.80
CA GLU A 6 -13.52 -3.50 23.43
C GLU A 6 -12.04 -3.49 23.01
N ARG A 7 -11.59 -2.49 22.26
CA ARG A 7 -10.17 -2.35 21.89
C ARG A 7 -9.26 -2.10 23.09
N ARG A 8 -9.68 -1.26 24.03
CA ARG A 8 -8.95 -1.06 25.30
C ARG A 8 -8.93 -2.32 26.15
N ALA A 9 -10.06 -3.04 26.22
CA ALA A 9 -10.15 -4.30 26.94
C ALA A 9 -9.23 -5.38 26.32
N ARG A 10 -9.17 -5.51 24.99
CA ARG A 10 -8.25 -6.44 24.29
C ARG A 10 -6.78 -6.07 24.53
N ARG A 11 -6.39 -4.78 24.46
CA ARG A 11 -5.02 -4.34 24.77
C ARG A 11 -4.64 -4.59 26.23
N SER A 12 -5.52 -4.28 27.17
CA SER A 12 -5.31 -4.57 28.60
C SER A 12 -5.24 -6.07 28.87
N TRP A 13 -6.06 -6.88 28.19
CA TRP A 13 -6.04 -8.33 28.28
C TRP A 13 -4.76 -8.96 27.72
N HIS A 14 -4.23 -8.45 26.60
CA HIS A 14 -2.93 -8.86 26.07
C HIS A 14 -1.76 -8.45 27.00
N GLN A 15 -1.82 -7.26 27.59
CA GLN A 15 -0.81 -6.84 28.57
C GLN A 15 -0.90 -7.65 29.88
N LEU A 16 -2.10 -7.97 30.32
CA LEU A 16 -2.32 -8.79 31.51
C LEU A 16 -1.86 -10.25 31.25
N ARG A 17 -2.18 -10.83 30.09
CA ARG A 17 -1.63 -12.13 29.68
C ARG A 17 -0.11 -12.14 29.61
N ARG A 18 0.51 -11.06 29.11
CA ARG A 18 1.98 -10.92 29.09
C ARG A 18 2.58 -10.86 30.51
N ARG A 19 1.89 -10.21 31.45
CA ARG A 19 2.35 -10.12 32.87
C ARG A 19 2.12 -11.43 33.62
N LEU A 20 0.95 -12.04 33.48
CA LEU A 20 0.61 -13.30 34.14
C LEU A 20 1.34 -14.51 33.56
N GLY A 21 1.77 -14.47 32.29
CA GLY A 21 2.52 -15.55 31.66
C GLY A 21 4.01 -15.62 32.04
N ARG A 22 4.53 -14.65 32.81
CA ARG A 22 5.94 -14.68 33.24
C ARG A 22 6.23 -15.63 34.39
N ASP A 23 5.21 -16.03 35.15
CA ASP A 23 5.37 -16.87 36.35
C ASP A 23 4.88 -18.32 36.18
N ILE A 24 4.49 -18.71 34.94
CA ILE A 24 4.05 -20.07 34.67
C ILE A 24 5.27 -20.86 34.13
N ALA A 25 5.45 -22.07 34.65
CA ALA A 25 6.51 -23.04 34.31
C ALA A 25 6.90 -23.07 32.82
N PRO A 26 8.17 -23.41 32.46
CA PRO A 26 8.71 -23.26 31.11
C PRO A 26 7.73 -23.78 30.06
N ARG A 27 7.34 -22.92 29.14
CA ARG A 27 6.34 -23.21 28.10
C ARG A 27 6.86 -24.33 27.21
N LYS A 28 6.31 -25.53 27.35
CA LYS A 28 6.59 -26.66 26.46
C LYS A 28 5.91 -26.50 25.08
N ARG A 29 5.91 -25.30 24.51
CA ARG A 29 5.33 -25.04 23.18
C ARG A 29 5.95 -23.80 22.55
N LEU A 30 5.91 -23.74 21.22
CA LEU A 30 6.27 -22.54 20.46
C LEU A 30 5.33 -21.36 20.83
N VAL A 31 5.81 -20.15 20.63
CA VAL A 31 4.94 -18.98 20.54
C VAL A 31 5.02 -18.47 19.12
N VAL A 32 3.90 -18.48 18.42
CA VAL A 32 3.79 -18.04 17.03
C VAL A 32 2.89 -16.82 16.99
N GLU A 33 3.41 -15.70 16.55
CA GLU A 33 2.70 -14.43 16.42
C GLU A 33 2.74 -13.94 14.98
N LYS A 34 1.65 -13.39 14.48
CA LYS A 34 1.62 -12.73 13.16
C LYS A 34 2.35 -11.40 13.25
N SER A 35 3.29 -11.14 12.35
CA SER A 35 3.97 -9.86 12.26
C SER A 35 2.99 -8.74 11.84
N THR A 36 3.23 -7.53 12.28
CA THR A 36 2.43 -6.37 11.87
C THR A 36 2.52 -6.15 10.36
N TRP A 37 3.73 -6.29 9.80
CA TRP A 37 4.02 -6.05 8.39
C TRP A 37 4.83 -7.18 7.77
N LEU A 38 4.79 -7.25 6.45
CA LEU A 38 5.52 -8.22 5.65
C LEU A 38 7.02 -8.17 5.98
N HIS A 39 7.69 -9.32 5.98
CA HIS A 39 9.10 -9.51 6.31
C HIS A 39 9.53 -8.99 7.70
N GLY A 40 8.57 -8.75 8.60
CA GLY A 40 8.87 -8.16 9.90
C GLY A 40 9.29 -6.70 9.85
N ALA A 41 9.01 -6.01 8.76
CA ALA A 41 9.29 -4.59 8.59
C ALA A 41 8.70 -3.74 9.72
N ARG A 42 9.32 -2.62 10.02
CA ARG A 42 8.82 -1.67 11.01
C ARG A 42 7.60 -0.94 10.50
N SER A 43 7.62 -0.53 9.22
CA SER A 43 6.53 0.17 8.55
C SER A 43 6.58 -0.09 7.06
N PRO A 44 5.45 -0.17 6.37
CA PRO A 44 5.43 -0.04 4.92
C PRO A 44 5.60 1.42 4.51
N VAL A 45 6.17 1.63 3.33
CA VAL A 45 6.32 2.93 2.67
C VAL A 45 5.60 2.87 1.33
N MET A 46 4.63 3.76 1.12
CA MET A 46 3.84 3.88 -0.10
C MET A 46 4.01 5.29 -0.65
N LEU A 47 4.59 5.44 -1.84
CA LEU A 47 4.56 6.70 -2.57
C LEU A 47 3.27 6.75 -3.39
N MET A 48 2.43 7.71 -3.08
CA MET A 48 1.16 7.99 -3.74
C MET A 48 1.35 9.16 -4.68
N ILE A 49 0.99 9.00 -5.95
CA ILE A 49 1.04 10.07 -6.92
C ILE A 49 -0.34 10.21 -7.54
N ASP A 50 -0.99 11.34 -7.28
CA ASP A 50 -2.33 11.63 -7.76
C ASP A 50 -2.33 12.17 -9.19
N ASP A 51 -3.49 12.11 -9.82
CA ASP A 51 -3.83 12.71 -11.10
C ASP A 51 -3.07 12.17 -12.31
N LEU A 52 -2.58 10.93 -12.26
CA LEU A 52 -2.13 10.27 -13.48
C LEU A 52 -3.33 10.15 -14.44
N THR A 53 -3.22 10.74 -15.63
CA THR A 53 -4.32 10.82 -16.58
C THR A 53 -3.79 10.81 -18.02
N ASN A 54 -4.69 10.63 -18.99
CA ASN A 54 -4.33 10.68 -20.40
C ASN A 54 -4.28 12.12 -20.91
N ALA A 55 -3.32 12.88 -20.36
CA ALA A 55 -3.03 14.23 -20.76
C ALA A 55 -1.52 14.44 -20.81
N ARG A 56 -1.07 15.39 -21.60
CA ARG A 56 0.32 15.79 -21.65
C ARG A 56 0.56 16.97 -20.71
N HIS A 57 1.64 16.90 -19.95
CA HIS A 57 2.17 18.02 -19.21
C HIS A 57 3.63 18.26 -19.62
N ASP A 58 3.89 19.42 -20.19
CA ASP A 58 5.24 19.84 -20.58
C ASP A 58 5.84 20.71 -19.47
N GLN A 59 6.69 20.12 -18.65
CA GLN A 59 7.37 20.83 -17.57
C GLN A 59 8.31 21.93 -18.06
N ALA A 60 8.90 21.76 -19.24
CA ALA A 60 9.86 22.72 -19.78
C ALA A 60 9.17 24.03 -20.17
N ARG A 61 7.90 23.98 -20.53
CA ARG A 61 7.12 25.15 -20.90
C ARG A 61 6.31 25.72 -19.75
N GLY A 62 5.93 24.92 -18.78
CA GLY A 62 5.05 25.32 -17.68
C GLY A 62 3.64 25.70 -18.12
N ASP A 63 3.23 25.31 -19.34
CA ASP A 63 2.05 25.84 -20.01
C ASP A 63 0.89 24.86 -20.08
N GLY A 64 0.80 23.97 -19.12
CA GLY A 64 -0.45 23.31 -18.86
C GLY A 64 -0.70 22.02 -19.64
N TRP A 65 -1.96 21.64 -19.68
CA TRP A 65 -2.42 20.34 -20.11
C TRP A 65 -2.87 20.35 -21.56
N GLU A 66 -2.53 19.29 -22.30
CA GLU A 66 -3.04 19.04 -23.64
C GLU A 66 -3.94 17.80 -23.62
N PRO A 67 -5.25 17.90 -23.91
CA PRO A 67 -6.15 16.76 -23.98
C PRO A 67 -5.69 15.72 -24.97
N GLY A 68 -5.74 14.42 -24.60
CA GLY A 68 -5.30 13.31 -25.45
C GLY A 68 -3.79 13.28 -25.70
N GLY A 69 -3.05 14.12 -25.01
CA GLY A 69 -1.60 14.10 -25.07
C GLY A 69 -1.01 12.91 -24.33
N ASP A 70 0.25 12.71 -24.60
CA ASP A 70 1.05 11.62 -24.10
C ASP A 70 1.63 11.99 -22.73
N TRP A 71 0.83 12.00 -21.71
CA TRP A 71 1.08 12.49 -20.38
C TRP A 71 2.26 11.83 -19.68
N GLY A 72 3.42 12.39 -19.85
CA GLY A 72 4.66 11.76 -19.39
C GLY A 72 4.93 10.42 -20.03
N ALA A 73 4.29 10.14 -21.16
CA ALA A 73 4.21 8.85 -21.80
C ALA A 73 5.54 8.29 -22.23
N LYS A 74 6.49 9.12 -22.47
CA LYS A 74 7.81 8.64 -22.83
C LYS A 74 8.73 8.87 -21.65
N LEU A 75 9.05 7.82 -20.93
CA LEU A 75 10.08 7.85 -19.87
C LEU A 75 11.43 8.33 -20.41
N ASP A 76 11.67 8.19 -21.70
CA ASP A 76 12.84 8.67 -22.42
C ASP A 76 12.74 10.12 -22.91
N ALA A 77 11.60 10.77 -22.70
CA ALA A 77 11.39 12.15 -23.13
C ALA A 77 11.74 13.14 -22.00
N PRO A 78 12.83 13.90 -22.12
CA PRO A 78 13.13 14.99 -21.19
C PRO A 78 11.95 15.97 -21.11
N GLY A 79 11.57 16.32 -19.89
CA GLY A 79 10.44 17.22 -19.64
C GLY A 79 9.14 16.52 -19.30
N SER A 80 9.04 15.19 -19.42
CA SER A 80 7.89 14.46 -18.90
C SER A 80 7.99 14.26 -17.38
N ALA A 81 6.85 14.20 -16.71
CA ALA A 81 6.81 13.97 -15.28
C ALA A 81 7.29 12.56 -14.89
N LEU A 82 7.00 11.56 -15.71
CA LEU A 82 7.50 10.20 -15.49
C LEU A 82 9.00 10.11 -15.69
N TRP A 83 9.55 10.83 -16.69
CA TRP A 83 11.00 10.92 -16.85
C TRP A 83 11.66 11.59 -15.63
N ALA A 84 11.07 12.69 -15.12
CA ALA A 84 11.56 13.34 -13.91
C ALA A 84 11.50 12.44 -12.67
N LEU A 85 10.46 11.63 -12.53
CA LEU A 85 10.35 10.61 -11.46
C LEU A 85 11.42 9.53 -11.60
N GLU A 86 11.64 9.01 -12.81
CA GLU A 86 12.64 7.98 -13.08
C GLU A 86 14.04 8.50 -12.77
N GLU A 87 14.45 9.62 -13.40
CA GLU A 87 15.77 10.22 -13.25
C GLU A 87 16.00 10.82 -11.85
N GLY A 88 14.95 11.46 -11.29
CA GLY A 88 15.04 12.18 -10.03
C GLY A 88 15.00 11.26 -8.80
N LEU A 89 14.32 10.12 -8.87
CA LEU A 89 14.11 9.27 -7.71
C LEU A 89 14.41 7.79 -7.98
N LEU A 90 13.77 7.18 -8.98
CA LEU A 90 13.72 5.71 -9.07
C LEU A 90 15.04 5.07 -9.46
N GLN A 91 15.90 5.77 -10.20
CA GLN A 91 17.26 5.28 -10.52
C GLN A 91 18.12 5.11 -9.27
N ASP A 92 18.02 6.04 -8.33
CA ASP A 92 18.80 6.00 -7.08
C ASP A 92 18.13 5.15 -6.00
N PHE A 93 16.81 4.95 -6.09
CA PHE A 93 15.99 4.19 -5.13
C PHE A 93 15.14 3.13 -5.84
N PRO A 94 15.76 2.10 -6.45
CA PRO A 94 15.05 1.06 -7.21
C PRO A 94 14.11 0.21 -6.35
N GLU A 95 14.26 0.27 -5.04
CA GLU A 95 13.35 -0.33 -4.07
C GLU A 95 12.01 0.39 -3.97
N ALA A 96 11.93 1.67 -4.39
CA ALA A 96 10.70 2.46 -4.31
C ALA A 96 9.55 1.80 -5.06
N ARG A 97 8.35 1.93 -4.51
CA ARG A 97 7.09 1.48 -5.13
C ARG A 97 6.15 2.67 -5.20
N VAL A 98 5.52 2.82 -6.35
CA VAL A 98 4.64 3.96 -6.64
C VAL A 98 3.23 3.46 -6.90
N THR A 99 2.27 4.05 -6.21
CA THR A 99 0.85 3.88 -6.49
C THR A 99 0.35 5.15 -7.16
N PHE A 100 0.08 5.07 -8.47
CA PHE A 100 -0.54 6.15 -9.20
C PHE A 100 -2.06 6.09 -9.02
N PHE A 101 -2.66 7.17 -8.60
CA PHE A 101 -4.10 7.33 -8.61
C PHE A 101 -4.51 7.91 -9.96
N THR A 102 -5.21 7.10 -10.73
CA THR A 102 -5.42 7.29 -12.16
C THR A 102 -6.87 7.62 -12.45
N VAL A 103 -7.12 8.75 -13.12
CA VAL A 103 -8.44 9.15 -13.59
C VAL A 103 -8.76 8.40 -14.88
N ALA A 104 -9.87 7.69 -14.93
CA ALA A 104 -10.16 6.76 -16.02
C ALA A 104 -10.72 7.42 -17.29
N GLY A 105 -11.53 8.44 -17.12
CA GLY A 105 -12.17 9.19 -18.21
C GLY A 105 -11.53 10.54 -18.44
N PRO A 106 -12.24 11.44 -19.11
CA PRO A 106 -11.78 12.81 -19.29
C PRO A 106 -11.86 13.57 -17.97
N ILE A 107 -10.82 14.32 -17.62
CA ILE A 107 -10.90 15.24 -16.47
C ILE A 107 -11.77 16.43 -16.85
N SER A 108 -12.77 16.72 -16.05
CA SER A 108 -13.65 17.89 -16.24
C SER A 108 -12.88 19.19 -16.02
N ALA A 109 -13.22 20.23 -16.80
CA ALA A 109 -12.80 21.60 -16.53
C ALA A 109 -13.28 22.04 -15.14
N TYR A 110 -12.61 23.01 -14.54
CA TYR A 110 -13.03 23.56 -13.24
C TYR A 110 -14.23 24.51 -13.37
N THR A 111 -14.34 25.20 -14.52
CA THR A 111 -15.41 26.16 -14.78
C THR A 111 -16.10 25.89 -16.12
N HIS A 112 -17.37 26.28 -16.22
CA HIS A 112 -18.19 26.06 -17.42
C HIS A 112 -17.73 26.86 -18.64
N ASP A 113 -16.97 27.94 -18.46
CA ASP A 113 -16.44 28.77 -19.55
C ASP A 113 -15.14 28.19 -20.15
N GLN A 114 -14.55 27.18 -19.52
CA GLN A 114 -13.43 26.46 -20.07
C GLN A 114 -13.91 25.50 -21.18
N PRO A 115 -13.36 25.59 -22.40
CA PRO A 115 -13.99 25.00 -23.58
C PRO A 115 -13.73 23.49 -23.74
N PHE A 116 -12.94 22.84 -22.88
CA PHE A 116 -12.52 21.47 -23.10
C PHE A 116 -12.22 20.71 -21.79
N SER A 117 -12.19 19.41 -21.91
CA SER A 117 -11.62 18.51 -20.91
C SER A 117 -10.09 18.51 -20.99
N TYR A 118 -9.41 18.46 -19.86
CA TYR A 118 -7.95 18.47 -19.78
C TYR A 118 -7.30 17.13 -20.09
N ALA A 119 -8.06 16.04 -20.09
CA ALA A 119 -7.56 14.72 -20.39
C ALA A 119 -8.51 13.96 -21.30
N ALA A 120 -7.98 13.06 -22.10
CA ALA A 120 -8.76 12.07 -22.81
C ALA A 120 -9.01 10.84 -21.90
N PRO A 121 -10.00 9.97 -22.21
CA PRO A 121 -10.12 8.68 -21.55
C PRO A 121 -8.85 7.83 -21.72
N LEU A 122 -8.55 6.97 -20.74
CA LEU A 122 -7.35 6.11 -20.80
C LEU A 122 -7.30 5.22 -22.03
N ASP A 123 -8.45 4.85 -22.58
CA ASP A 123 -8.62 3.97 -23.75
C ASP A 123 -8.83 4.73 -25.07
N ALA A 124 -8.61 6.04 -25.11
CA ALA A 124 -8.95 6.91 -26.25
C ALA A 124 -8.38 6.42 -27.58
N ASP A 125 -7.15 5.92 -27.59
CA ASP A 125 -6.49 5.40 -28.79
C ASP A 125 -5.53 4.25 -28.48
N ALA A 126 -4.88 3.71 -29.50
CA ALA A 126 -3.95 2.58 -29.34
C ALA A 126 -2.68 2.97 -28.60
N ALA A 127 -2.17 4.19 -28.78
CA ALA A 127 -0.96 4.67 -28.12
C ALA A 127 -1.21 4.86 -26.62
N SER A 128 -2.33 5.47 -26.26
CA SER A 128 -2.78 5.61 -24.86
C SER A 128 -2.89 4.24 -24.17
N ARG A 129 -3.58 3.29 -24.78
CA ARG A 129 -3.68 1.93 -24.23
C ARG A 129 -2.32 1.24 -24.09
N GLN A 130 -1.44 1.38 -25.06
CA GLN A 130 -0.09 0.82 -24.98
C GLN A 130 0.70 1.42 -23.81
N PHE A 131 0.61 2.73 -23.62
CA PHE A 131 1.28 3.44 -22.57
C PHE A 131 0.82 2.98 -21.17
N PHE A 132 -0.47 3.07 -20.88
CA PHE A 132 -0.98 2.66 -19.56
C PHE A 132 -0.78 1.17 -19.28
N LYS A 133 -0.87 0.33 -20.30
CA LYS A 133 -0.52 -1.08 -20.19
C LYS A 133 0.96 -1.28 -19.87
N SER A 134 1.86 -0.49 -20.47
CA SER A 134 3.30 -0.59 -20.17
C SER A 134 3.62 -0.21 -18.75
N LEU A 135 2.96 0.82 -18.20
CA LEU A 135 3.10 1.16 -16.78
C LEU A 135 2.59 0.05 -15.86
N SER A 136 1.45 -0.54 -16.21
CA SER A 136 0.82 -1.57 -15.36
C SER A 136 1.61 -2.87 -15.24
N VAL A 137 2.54 -3.15 -16.15
CA VAL A 137 3.39 -4.34 -16.09
C VAL A 137 4.75 -4.11 -15.44
N ASP A 138 5.11 -2.86 -15.16
CA ASP A 138 6.31 -2.54 -14.38
C ASP A 138 6.04 -2.87 -12.89
N PRO A 139 6.82 -3.77 -12.27
CA PRO A 139 6.58 -4.19 -10.90
C PRO A 139 6.79 -3.08 -9.86
N ARG A 140 7.32 -1.93 -10.26
CA ARG A 140 7.47 -0.77 -9.38
C ARG A 140 6.17 0.02 -9.25
N PHE A 141 5.23 -0.15 -10.19
CA PHE A 141 4.06 0.69 -10.32
C PHE A 141 2.76 -0.06 -10.05
N GLU A 142 1.82 0.62 -9.44
CA GLU A 142 0.42 0.26 -9.38
C GLU A 142 -0.40 1.39 -9.98
N LEU A 143 -1.35 1.05 -10.85
CA LEU A 143 -2.37 1.98 -11.31
C LEU A 143 -3.64 1.73 -10.49
N ALA A 144 -3.93 2.63 -9.56
CA ALA A 144 -5.11 2.63 -8.70
C ALA A 144 -6.16 3.63 -9.22
N TYR A 145 -7.41 3.44 -8.84
CA TYR A 145 -8.54 4.23 -9.34
C TYR A 145 -8.67 5.58 -8.60
N HIS A 146 -8.87 6.67 -9.35
CA HIS A 146 -9.05 8.00 -8.79
C HIS A 146 -10.41 8.65 -9.12
N GLY A 147 -11.22 7.98 -9.89
CA GLY A 147 -12.49 8.45 -10.40
C GLY A 147 -12.61 8.29 -11.90
N HIS A 148 -13.77 8.68 -12.43
CA HIS A 148 -14.02 8.68 -13.87
C HIS A 148 -13.65 10.02 -14.51
N ASP A 149 -14.17 11.13 -14.00
CA ASP A 149 -13.99 12.48 -14.56
C ASP A 149 -13.47 13.51 -13.57
N HIS A 150 -13.16 13.07 -12.36
CA HIS A 150 -12.64 13.86 -11.25
C HIS A 150 -13.61 14.90 -10.66
N GLY A 151 -14.66 15.31 -11.37
CA GLY A 151 -15.69 16.22 -10.83
C GLY A 151 -16.57 16.92 -11.88
N THR A 152 -17.30 17.91 -11.40
CA THR A 152 -18.25 18.68 -12.20
C THR A 152 -17.91 20.17 -12.15
N PRO A 153 -17.80 20.86 -13.32
CA PRO A 153 -17.51 22.29 -13.37
C PRO A 153 -18.56 23.13 -12.65
N GLY A 154 -18.12 24.25 -12.10
CA GLY A 154 -18.97 25.31 -11.58
C GLY A 154 -18.94 26.60 -12.42
N ASP A 155 -19.61 27.64 -11.96
CA ASP A 155 -19.50 28.97 -12.56
C ASP A 155 -18.17 29.65 -12.19
N ARG A 156 -17.56 29.25 -11.07
CA ARG A 156 -16.24 29.66 -10.57
C ARG A 156 -15.48 28.43 -10.09
N THR A 157 -14.15 28.54 -9.97
CA THR A 157 -13.30 27.43 -9.51
C THR A 157 -13.71 26.88 -8.13
N GLU A 158 -14.15 27.74 -7.22
CA GLU A 158 -14.63 27.34 -5.90
C GLU A 158 -15.99 26.66 -5.91
N ASP A 159 -16.72 26.70 -7.01
CA ASP A 159 -18.00 26.01 -7.19
C ASP A 159 -17.81 24.62 -7.82
N PHE A 160 -16.57 24.22 -8.12
CA PHE A 160 -16.26 22.87 -8.62
C PHE A 160 -16.61 21.83 -7.58
N VAL A 161 -17.37 20.81 -8.01
CA VAL A 161 -17.79 19.70 -7.13
C VAL A 161 -16.98 18.46 -7.47
N GLN A 162 -16.22 17.97 -6.51
CA GLN A 162 -15.47 16.71 -6.65
C GLN A 162 -16.40 15.54 -6.96
N GLU A 163 -15.96 14.61 -7.81
CA GLU A 163 -16.77 13.50 -8.29
C GLU A 163 -17.45 12.73 -7.16
N TRP A 164 -16.70 12.34 -6.15
CA TRP A 164 -17.19 11.52 -5.05
C TRP A 164 -18.07 12.26 -4.06
N GLN A 165 -18.04 13.58 -4.07
CA GLN A 165 -18.95 14.46 -3.31
C GLN A 165 -20.28 14.67 -4.04
N GLY A 166 -20.25 14.69 -5.39
CA GLY A 166 -21.38 15.08 -6.24
C GLY A 166 -22.45 14.01 -6.43
N PHE A 167 -22.29 12.79 -5.97
CA PHE A 167 -23.26 11.73 -6.21
C PHE A 167 -24.59 11.98 -5.51
N ALA A 168 -25.68 11.97 -6.30
CA ALA A 168 -27.04 12.14 -5.81
C ALA A 168 -27.66 10.83 -5.25
N SER A 169 -27.15 9.67 -5.68
CA SER A 169 -27.60 8.37 -5.19
C SER A 169 -26.46 7.34 -5.25
N ARG A 170 -26.63 6.24 -4.52
CA ARG A 170 -25.68 5.12 -4.54
C ARG A 170 -25.62 4.45 -5.92
N GLU A 171 -26.76 4.33 -6.58
CA GLU A 171 -26.87 3.75 -7.91
C GLU A 171 -26.10 4.58 -8.94
N ALA A 172 -26.18 5.92 -8.85
CA ALA A 172 -25.39 6.82 -9.68
C ALA A 172 -23.89 6.67 -9.43
N ALA A 173 -23.48 6.63 -8.16
CA ALA A 173 -22.08 6.41 -7.79
C ALA A 173 -21.55 5.07 -8.32
N VAL A 174 -22.31 3.98 -8.15
CA VAL A 174 -21.94 2.65 -8.65
C VAL A 174 -21.88 2.64 -10.18
N ALA A 175 -22.83 3.26 -10.86
CA ALA A 175 -22.87 3.29 -12.33
C ALA A 175 -21.66 4.03 -12.90
N GLN A 176 -21.32 5.20 -12.36
CA GLN A 176 -20.15 5.98 -12.81
C GLN A 176 -18.83 5.27 -12.48
N THR A 177 -18.72 4.69 -11.29
CA THR A 177 -17.55 3.86 -10.94
C THR A 177 -17.38 2.70 -11.91
N ARG A 178 -18.45 1.97 -12.27
CA ARG A 178 -18.41 0.89 -13.27
C ARG A 178 -17.99 1.38 -14.64
N GLN A 179 -18.47 2.55 -15.08
CA GLN A 179 -18.04 3.16 -16.32
C GLN A 179 -16.53 3.42 -16.34
N GLY A 180 -15.99 3.97 -15.25
CA GLY A 180 -14.54 4.16 -15.10
C GLY A 180 -13.78 2.85 -15.09
N LEU A 181 -14.26 1.82 -14.38
CA LEU A 181 -13.67 0.49 -14.36
C LEU A 181 -13.66 -0.18 -15.74
N ASP A 182 -14.71 0.00 -16.54
CA ASP A 182 -14.78 -0.50 -17.91
C ASP A 182 -13.75 0.18 -18.80
N THR A 183 -13.56 1.50 -18.67
CA THR A 183 -12.50 2.25 -19.37
C THR A 183 -11.11 1.76 -18.96
N PHE A 184 -10.90 1.59 -17.67
CA PHE A 184 -9.67 1.05 -17.11
C PHE A 184 -9.35 -0.35 -17.67
N SER A 185 -10.33 -1.23 -17.68
CA SER A 185 -10.20 -2.59 -18.21
C SER A 185 -9.88 -2.59 -19.71
N ARG A 186 -10.51 -1.72 -20.52
CA ARG A 186 -10.20 -1.59 -21.96
C ARG A 186 -8.79 -1.03 -22.22
N ALA A 187 -8.34 -0.10 -21.38
CA ALA A 187 -7.02 0.51 -21.51
C ALA A 187 -5.90 -0.44 -21.10
N ILE A 188 -6.04 -1.12 -19.98
CA ILE A 188 -4.94 -1.82 -19.29
C ILE A 188 -5.08 -3.34 -19.39
N GLY A 189 -6.31 -3.85 -19.46
CA GLY A 189 -6.62 -5.29 -19.49
C GLY A 189 -6.83 -5.92 -18.13
N VAL A 190 -6.67 -5.16 -17.04
CA VAL A 190 -6.94 -5.58 -15.66
C VAL A 190 -7.69 -4.48 -14.92
N LEU A 191 -8.46 -4.87 -13.90
CA LEU A 191 -9.15 -3.91 -13.04
C LEU A 191 -8.22 -3.41 -11.93
N PRO A 192 -8.34 -2.13 -11.53
CA PRO A 192 -7.65 -1.60 -10.35
C PRO A 192 -8.18 -2.31 -9.09
N ARG A 193 -7.27 -2.59 -8.16
CA ARG A 193 -7.64 -3.27 -6.93
C ARG A 193 -8.04 -2.32 -5.82
N GLY A 194 -7.68 -1.05 -5.93
CA GLY A 194 -7.97 0.00 -4.97
C GLY A 194 -7.96 1.37 -5.60
N GLY A 195 -8.11 2.39 -4.76
CA GLY A 195 -8.17 3.77 -5.22
C GLY A 195 -8.14 4.79 -4.09
N LYS A 196 -8.46 6.03 -4.47
CA LYS A 196 -8.52 7.21 -3.60
C LYS A 196 -9.62 8.15 -4.10
N TYR A 197 -10.25 8.87 -3.18
CA TYR A 197 -11.20 9.92 -3.54
C TYR A 197 -10.46 11.14 -4.09
N GLY A 198 -10.88 11.66 -5.27
CA GLY A 198 -10.36 12.89 -5.83
C GLY A 198 -10.58 14.06 -4.88
N GLY A 199 -9.56 14.90 -4.72
CA GLY A 199 -9.61 16.07 -3.82
C GLY A 199 -9.89 15.74 -2.35
N TRP A 200 -9.84 14.49 -1.92
CA TRP A 200 -10.22 14.00 -0.59
C TRP A 200 -11.70 14.21 -0.23
N ASP A 201 -12.51 14.76 -1.15
CA ASP A 201 -13.92 15.04 -0.89
C ASP A 201 -14.81 13.89 -1.34
N TYR A 202 -15.71 13.48 -0.47
CA TYR A 202 -16.66 12.41 -0.73
C TYR A 202 -17.91 12.56 0.15
N ASN A 203 -19.02 12.02 -0.29
CA ASN A 203 -20.26 11.97 0.50
C ASN A 203 -20.49 10.57 1.10
N GLY A 204 -21.53 10.42 1.91
CA GLY A 204 -21.86 9.16 2.59
C GLY A 204 -22.21 7.99 1.65
N LEU A 205 -22.38 8.22 0.34
CA LEU A 205 -22.72 7.21 -0.66
C LEU A 205 -21.45 6.56 -1.26
N ALA A 206 -20.32 7.27 -1.24
CA ALA A 206 -19.07 6.88 -1.88
C ALA A 206 -18.50 5.55 -1.34
N ASP A 207 -18.40 5.40 -0.02
CA ASP A 207 -17.92 4.17 0.62
C ASP A 207 -18.75 2.95 0.19
N GLY A 208 -20.07 3.14 0.05
CA GLY A 208 -20.97 2.09 -0.43
C GLY A 208 -20.73 1.69 -1.88
N ALA A 209 -20.41 2.66 -2.75
CA ALA A 209 -20.09 2.40 -4.15
C ALA A 209 -18.74 1.67 -4.28
N VAL A 210 -17.72 2.10 -3.52
CA VAL A 210 -16.40 1.42 -3.46
C VAL A 210 -16.55 -0.03 -3.01
N ASP A 211 -17.33 -0.29 -1.96
CA ASP A 211 -17.59 -1.65 -1.45
C ASP A 211 -18.32 -2.54 -2.48
N GLU A 212 -19.31 -1.98 -3.19
CA GLU A 212 -20.12 -2.73 -4.16
C GLU A 212 -19.39 -3.02 -5.47
N THR A 213 -18.46 -2.16 -5.88
CA THR A 213 -17.72 -2.30 -7.14
C THR A 213 -16.49 -3.21 -7.04
N GLY A 214 -16.19 -3.75 -5.85
CA GLY A 214 -15.26 -4.85 -5.68
C GLY A 214 -13.82 -4.46 -5.37
N PHE A 215 -13.57 -3.22 -5.03
CA PHE A 215 -12.26 -2.81 -4.54
C PHE A 215 -11.88 -3.55 -3.26
N ILE A 216 -10.59 -3.84 -3.09
CA ILE A 216 -10.09 -4.48 -1.87
C ILE A 216 -9.51 -3.47 -0.89
N TRP A 217 -9.15 -2.28 -1.36
CA TRP A 217 -8.63 -1.20 -0.54
C TRP A 217 -9.00 0.17 -1.10
N TRP A 218 -8.92 1.19 -0.21
CA TRP A 218 -9.15 2.58 -0.57
C TRP A 218 -8.31 3.49 0.31
N CYS A 219 -7.62 4.46 -0.29
CA CYS A 219 -6.92 5.48 0.49
C CYS A 219 -7.92 6.52 0.97
N ARG A 220 -7.91 6.80 2.26
CA ARG A 220 -8.80 7.76 2.91
C ARG A 220 -7.99 8.74 3.73
N ASP A 221 -8.52 9.95 3.85
CA ASP A 221 -7.93 10.94 4.74
C ASP A 221 -7.85 10.37 6.18
N TRP A 222 -6.76 10.70 6.85
CA TRP A 222 -6.49 10.29 8.23
C TRP A 222 -7.09 11.24 9.27
N MET A 223 -7.52 12.44 8.86
CA MET A 223 -8.11 13.42 9.77
C MET A 223 -9.60 13.15 10.01
N PRO A 224 -10.13 13.54 11.19
CA PRO A 224 -11.56 13.51 11.43
C PRO A 224 -12.28 14.44 10.44
N ARG A 225 -13.32 13.92 9.81
CA ARG A 225 -14.19 14.72 8.93
C ARG A 225 -15.65 14.48 9.28
N ASP A 226 -16.45 15.52 9.18
CA ASP A 226 -17.91 15.42 9.14
C ASP A 226 -18.33 15.16 7.70
N ILE A 227 -18.76 13.95 7.41
CA ILE A 227 -19.20 13.57 6.07
C ILE A 227 -20.64 13.14 6.16
N ALA A 228 -21.55 13.95 5.59
CA ALA A 228 -22.97 13.62 5.51
C ALA A 228 -23.54 12.99 6.80
N ASP A 229 -23.38 13.67 7.93
CA ASP A 229 -23.80 13.24 9.26
C ASP A 229 -22.99 12.10 9.91
N GLN A 230 -21.86 11.71 9.29
CA GLN A 230 -20.94 10.75 9.87
C GLN A 230 -19.65 11.42 10.31
N VAL A 231 -19.25 11.15 11.54
CA VAL A 231 -17.92 11.56 12.06
C VAL A 231 -16.94 10.43 11.77
N VAL A 232 -15.94 10.70 10.96
CA VAL A 232 -14.81 9.78 10.74
C VAL A 232 -13.70 10.15 11.71
N ASP A 233 -13.38 9.27 12.65
CA ASP A 233 -12.28 9.46 13.58
C ASP A 233 -10.92 9.40 12.86
N ALA A 234 -9.95 10.19 13.33
CA ALA A 234 -8.56 10.10 12.87
C ALA A 234 -8.02 8.67 13.05
N TYR A 235 -7.31 8.16 12.05
CA TYR A 235 -6.70 6.84 12.10
C TYR A 235 -5.32 6.83 11.42
N TYR A 236 -4.42 6.03 11.97
CA TYR A 236 -3.03 5.86 11.49
C TYR A 236 -2.69 4.41 11.17
N GLU A 237 -3.64 3.53 11.38
CA GLU A 237 -3.53 2.09 11.12
C GLU A 237 -4.62 1.69 10.12
N PRO A 238 -4.39 0.73 9.22
CA PRO A 238 -5.42 0.24 8.32
C PRO A 238 -6.69 -0.15 9.07
N GLN A 239 -7.82 0.29 8.57
CA GLN A 239 -9.15 -0.03 9.07
C GLN A 239 -9.94 -0.78 8.01
N PHE A 240 -11.18 -1.14 8.31
CA PHE A 240 -12.05 -1.82 7.37
C PHE A 240 -13.39 -1.10 7.31
N PHE A 241 -13.95 -1.01 6.11
CA PHE A 241 -15.31 -0.51 5.90
C PHE A 241 -16.06 -1.39 4.89
N GLY A 242 -17.38 -1.17 4.80
CA GLY A 242 -18.25 -1.93 3.91
C GLY A 242 -18.47 -3.38 4.36
N ARG A 243 -19.32 -4.08 3.61
CA ARG A 243 -19.67 -5.49 3.86
C ARG A 243 -18.57 -6.43 3.36
N ASN A 244 -17.84 -6.01 2.32
CA ASN A 244 -16.76 -6.78 1.72
C ASN A 244 -15.40 -6.52 2.38
N LEU A 245 -15.37 -5.75 3.48
CA LEU A 245 -14.18 -5.46 4.27
C LEU A 245 -13.08 -4.83 3.41
N VAL A 246 -13.41 -3.73 2.76
CA VAL A 246 -12.43 -2.89 2.06
C VAL A 246 -11.43 -2.33 3.07
N VAL A 247 -10.15 -2.46 2.78
CA VAL A 247 -9.09 -1.93 3.64
C VAL A 247 -8.96 -0.43 3.44
N ALA A 248 -9.25 0.36 4.47
CA ALA A 248 -8.98 1.78 4.46
C ALA A 248 -7.51 2.02 4.83
N LEU A 249 -6.72 2.50 3.87
CA LEU A 249 -5.32 2.90 4.09
C LEU A 249 -5.27 4.40 4.42
N PRO A 250 -4.61 4.80 5.53
CA PRO A 250 -4.48 6.21 5.86
C PRO A 250 -3.44 6.91 4.98
N SER A 251 -3.66 8.18 4.65
CA SER A 251 -2.61 9.08 4.20
C SER A 251 -1.97 9.72 5.42
N THR A 252 -0.66 9.60 5.58
CA THR A 252 0.01 9.94 6.85
C THR A 252 1.08 11.01 6.74
N VAL A 253 1.57 11.27 5.54
CA VAL A 253 2.60 12.28 5.26
C VAL A 253 2.10 13.20 4.16
N HIS A 254 1.81 14.43 4.51
CA HIS A 254 1.26 15.44 3.62
C HIS A 254 2.19 16.65 3.49
N GLY A 255 2.23 17.24 2.31
CA GLY A 255 2.85 18.52 2.06
C GLY A 255 4.38 18.48 1.97
N HIS A 256 4.97 19.64 1.81
CA HIS A 256 6.39 19.86 1.55
C HIS A 256 7.36 19.44 2.65
N PHE A 257 6.85 18.97 3.77
CA PHE A 257 7.65 18.85 4.97
C PHE A 257 7.89 17.40 5.31
N TRP A 258 8.95 16.89 4.77
CA TRP A 258 9.51 15.61 5.18
C TRP A 258 10.11 15.76 6.58
N ASP A 259 9.24 15.94 7.56
CA ASP A 259 9.66 15.96 8.95
C ASP A 259 10.05 14.55 9.37
N THR A 260 11.34 14.28 9.42
CA THR A 260 11.87 12.99 9.86
C THR A 260 11.39 12.62 11.26
N ARG A 261 10.99 13.59 12.10
CA ARG A 261 10.39 13.31 13.43
C ARG A 261 9.03 12.66 13.29
N GLN A 262 8.20 13.09 12.33
CA GLN A 262 6.93 12.43 12.03
C GLN A 262 7.18 11.00 11.53
N VAL A 263 8.10 10.83 10.62
CA VAL A 263 8.50 9.51 10.12
C VAL A 263 9.01 8.60 11.25
N ASP A 264 9.81 9.12 12.17
CA ASP A 264 10.28 8.36 13.35
C ASP A 264 9.13 7.94 14.28
N VAL A 265 8.11 8.79 14.44
CA VAL A 265 6.90 8.43 15.21
C VAL A 265 6.14 7.30 14.52
N LEU A 266 5.94 7.37 13.18
CA LEU A 266 5.28 6.32 12.41
C LEU A 266 6.06 5.01 12.49
N LEU A 267 7.40 5.05 12.32
CA LEU A 267 8.28 3.90 12.47
C LEU A 267 8.21 3.28 13.88
N ALA A 268 8.24 4.12 14.92
CA ALA A 268 8.19 3.66 16.32
C ALA A 268 6.85 2.98 16.64
N ARG A 269 5.77 3.45 16.03
CA ARG A 269 4.42 2.91 16.20
C ARG A 269 4.08 1.80 15.22
N ARG A 270 4.97 1.48 14.28
CA ARG A 270 4.75 0.52 13.20
C ARG A 270 3.52 0.88 12.35
N GLN A 271 3.39 2.16 12.03
CA GLN A 271 2.30 2.70 11.23
C GLN A 271 2.73 2.86 9.77
N LEU A 272 1.77 2.97 8.86
CA LEU A 272 2.01 3.21 7.44
C LEU A 272 2.65 4.58 7.23
N ILE A 273 3.67 4.64 6.38
CA ILE A 273 4.25 5.86 5.85
C ILE A 273 3.75 5.98 4.42
N SER A 274 2.67 6.73 4.22
CA SER A 274 2.10 7.04 2.92
C SER A 274 2.40 8.48 2.58
N ILE A 275 3.14 8.67 1.48
CA ILE A 275 3.65 9.94 1.00
C ILE A 275 2.75 10.39 -0.13
N GLU A 276 2.17 11.57 -0.04
CA GLU A 276 1.27 12.11 -1.05
C GLU A 276 1.98 13.11 -1.94
N GLU A 277 1.83 12.92 -3.23
CA GLU A 277 2.32 13.80 -4.30
C GLU A 277 1.27 13.88 -5.41
N HIS A 278 1.43 14.89 -6.26
CA HIS A 278 0.77 14.95 -7.57
C HIS A 278 1.82 14.87 -8.66
N ILE A 279 1.39 14.42 -9.81
CA ILE A 279 2.31 14.23 -10.91
C ILE A 279 2.60 15.56 -11.64
N ALA A 280 1.64 16.47 -11.68
CA ALA A 280 1.77 17.77 -12.35
C ALA A 280 2.03 18.91 -11.35
N PRO A 281 2.95 19.84 -11.64
CA PRO A 281 3.20 21.01 -10.80
C PRO A 281 2.15 22.11 -10.96
N VAL A 282 1.29 22.03 -11.98
CA VAL A 282 0.27 23.03 -12.27
C VAL A 282 -1.08 22.34 -12.46
N ARG A 283 -2.09 22.87 -11.81
CA ARG A 283 -3.48 22.42 -11.92
C ARG A 283 -4.11 22.86 -13.25
N PRO A 284 -5.20 22.24 -13.69
CA PRO A 284 -5.93 22.65 -14.89
C PRO A 284 -6.42 24.11 -14.89
N ASP A 285 -6.62 24.73 -13.73
CA ASP A 285 -6.98 26.15 -13.60
C ASP A 285 -5.77 27.10 -13.61
N GLY A 286 -4.55 26.57 -13.82
CA GLY A 286 -3.32 27.35 -13.87
C GLY A 286 -2.71 27.67 -12.51
N LEU A 287 -3.30 27.22 -11.43
CA LEU A 287 -2.75 27.36 -10.08
C LEU A 287 -1.69 26.28 -9.80
N VAL A 288 -0.76 26.60 -8.89
CA VAL A 288 0.26 25.63 -8.46
C VAL A 288 -0.41 24.46 -7.76
N GLN A 289 -0.06 23.26 -8.20
CA GLN A 289 -0.43 22.00 -7.52
C GLN A 289 0.58 21.70 -6.42
N THR A 290 0.08 21.48 -5.24
CA THR A 290 0.93 21.23 -4.06
C THR A 290 0.31 20.14 -3.17
N PRO A 291 1.07 19.10 -2.78
CA PRO A 291 2.45 18.76 -3.18
C PRO A 291 2.54 18.28 -4.63
N ASN A 292 3.74 18.27 -5.22
CA ASN A 292 4.00 17.70 -6.54
C ASN A 292 5.44 17.16 -6.66
N ILE A 293 5.61 16.11 -7.46
CA ILE A 293 6.91 15.40 -7.60
C ILE A 293 8.03 16.27 -8.17
N ILE A 294 7.72 17.37 -8.84
CA ILE A 294 8.72 18.22 -9.49
C ILE A 294 9.38 19.14 -8.46
N ASP A 295 8.56 19.90 -7.73
CA ASP A 295 9.04 20.83 -6.73
C ASP A 295 9.60 20.09 -5.51
N ASP A 296 8.99 18.95 -5.13
CA ASP A 296 9.33 18.21 -3.93
C ASP A 296 10.40 17.13 -4.15
N MET A 297 10.92 16.96 -5.38
CA MET A 297 11.92 15.94 -5.69
C MET A 297 13.14 15.93 -4.76
N PRO A 298 13.74 17.10 -4.40
CA PRO A 298 14.86 17.14 -3.46
C PRO A 298 14.50 16.60 -2.07
N ASP A 299 13.26 16.81 -1.63
CA ASP A 299 12.76 16.36 -0.33
C ASP A 299 12.43 14.88 -0.34
N LEU A 300 11.82 14.40 -1.43
CA LEU A 300 11.61 12.97 -1.66
C LEU A 300 12.93 12.20 -1.59
N ARG A 301 13.96 12.67 -2.28
CA ARG A 301 15.30 12.06 -2.24
C ARG A 301 15.87 12.03 -0.83
N ARG A 302 15.76 13.12 -0.07
CA ARG A 302 16.21 13.16 1.34
C ARG A 302 15.46 12.17 2.21
N LEU A 303 14.15 12.04 2.02
CA LEU A 303 13.33 11.09 2.75
C LEU A 303 13.71 9.65 2.43
N TYR A 304 13.83 9.30 1.15
CA TYR A 304 14.22 7.95 0.76
C TYR A 304 15.63 7.59 1.23
N GLN A 305 16.56 8.53 1.18
CA GLN A 305 17.90 8.38 1.77
C GLN A 305 17.82 8.15 3.30
N TYR A 306 16.94 8.87 3.99
CA TYR A 306 16.71 8.69 5.42
C TYR A 306 16.11 7.33 5.77
N LEU A 307 15.24 6.81 4.92
CA LEU A 307 14.58 5.52 5.10
C LEU A 307 15.51 4.32 4.85
N ARG A 308 16.60 4.51 4.10
CA ARG A 308 17.61 3.46 3.92
C ARG A 308 18.14 2.97 5.27
N GLY A 309 18.11 1.67 5.47
CA GLY A 309 18.55 1.05 6.73
C GLY A 309 17.53 1.10 7.88
N LYS A 310 16.34 1.61 7.68
CA LYS A 310 15.28 1.67 8.71
C LYS A 310 14.43 0.41 8.83
N ASN A 311 14.71 -0.64 8.08
CA ASN A 311 13.90 -1.86 7.99
C ASN A 311 12.44 -1.52 7.62
N VAL A 312 12.26 -0.84 6.50
CA VAL A 312 10.95 -0.54 5.91
C VAL A 312 10.64 -1.48 4.76
N TRP A 313 9.37 -1.59 4.42
CA TRP A 313 8.88 -2.34 3.28
C TRP A 313 8.28 -1.36 2.27
N HIS A 314 9.01 -1.09 1.18
CA HIS A 314 8.47 -0.31 0.07
C HIS A 314 7.42 -1.13 -0.65
N ALA A 315 6.21 -0.61 -0.77
CA ALA A 315 5.08 -1.36 -1.27
C ALA A 315 4.00 -0.46 -1.89
N THR A 316 3.26 -1.03 -2.81
CA THR A 316 2.04 -0.43 -3.38
C THR A 316 0.84 -0.59 -2.44
N GLY A 317 -0.23 0.15 -2.69
CA GLY A 317 -1.47 0.05 -1.92
C GLY A 317 -2.06 -1.35 -1.93
N THR A 318 -2.06 -2.02 -3.08
CA THR A 318 -2.54 -3.41 -3.21
C THR A 318 -1.68 -4.41 -2.45
N GLU A 319 -0.36 -4.26 -2.44
CA GLU A 319 0.52 -5.13 -1.66
C GLU A 319 0.27 -4.99 -0.16
N ILE A 320 0.18 -3.75 0.33
CA ILE A 320 -0.12 -3.47 1.74
C ILE A 320 -1.48 -4.03 2.14
N ALA A 321 -2.52 -3.72 1.37
CA ALA A 321 -3.88 -4.19 1.65
C ALA A 321 -4.00 -5.72 1.58
N SER A 322 -3.33 -6.35 0.61
CA SER A 322 -3.30 -7.80 0.49
C SER A 322 -2.67 -8.46 1.72
N TYR A 323 -1.57 -7.90 2.21
CA TYR A 323 -0.96 -8.38 3.45
C TYR A 323 -1.86 -8.18 4.67
N VAL A 324 -2.49 -7.00 4.80
CA VAL A 324 -3.44 -6.72 5.90
C VAL A 324 -4.59 -7.72 5.89
N LEU A 325 -5.20 -7.97 4.71
CA LEU A 325 -6.26 -8.96 4.56
C LEU A 325 -5.78 -10.38 4.88
N ALA A 326 -4.61 -10.77 4.38
CA ALA A 326 -4.02 -12.08 4.68
C ALA A 326 -3.80 -12.25 6.19
N ARG A 327 -3.23 -11.26 6.85
CA ARG A 327 -2.98 -11.26 8.29
C ARG A 327 -4.27 -11.35 9.12
N GLU A 328 -5.28 -10.57 8.77
CA GLU A 328 -6.55 -10.56 9.53
C GLU A 328 -7.39 -11.82 9.30
N ARG A 329 -7.30 -12.40 8.10
CA ARG A 329 -8.08 -13.58 7.70
C ARG A 329 -7.38 -14.91 7.91
N SER A 330 -6.12 -14.91 8.35
CA SER A 330 -5.40 -16.10 8.76
C SER A 330 -5.55 -16.34 10.27
N LEU A 331 -5.95 -17.53 10.64
CA LEU A 331 -5.97 -18.01 12.02
C LEU A 331 -4.81 -18.98 12.23
N VAL A 332 -3.90 -18.65 13.16
CA VAL A 332 -2.85 -19.57 13.62
C VAL A 332 -3.36 -20.27 14.87
N PHE A 333 -3.40 -21.60 14.86
CA PHE A 333 -3.95 -22.43 15.94
C PHE A 333 -3.16 -23.73 16.11
N ASP A 334 -3.53 -24.57 17.07
CA ASP A 334 -2.87 -25.86 17.39
C ASP A 334 -1.34 -25.75 17.50
N VAL A 335 -0.88 -24.71 18.19
CA VAL A 335 0.56 -24.46 18.39
C VAL A 335 1.10 -25.45 19.42
N THR A 336 2.06 -26.27 18.98
CA THR A 336 2.75 -27.30 19.77
C THR A 336 4.24 -27.00 19.89
N MET A 337 5.05 -27.97 20.27
CA MET A 337 6.51 -27.85 20.31
C MET A 337 7.15 -27.95 18.92
N ASP A 338 6.50 -28.60 17.98
CA ASP A 338 7.02 -28.99 16.67
C ASP A 338 6.26 -28.36 15.50
N GLY A 339 5.31 -27.44 15.77
CA GLY A 339 4.59 -26.77 14.70
C GLY A 339 3.31 -26.07 15.11
N PHE A 340 2.58 -25.65 14.11
CA PHE A 340 1.31 -24.92 14.22
C PHE A 340 0.45 -25.18 12.98
N SER A 341 -0.83 -24.85 13.05
CA SER A 341 -1.76 -24.95 11.91
C SER A 341 -2.22 -23.56 11.49
N ILE A 342 -2.52 -23.40 10.20
CA ILE A 342 -3.13 -22.19 9.66
C ILE A 342 -4.45 -22.54 8.98
N ARG A 343 -5.47 -21.69 9.21
CA ARG A 343 -6.70 -21.60 8.42
C ARG A 343 -6.78 -20.22 7.82
N TYR A 344 -7.18 -20.13 6.57
CA TYR A 344 -7.35 -18.88 5.85
C TYR A 344 -8.79 -18.73 5.33
N GLU A 345 -9.43 -17.64 5.68
CA GLU A 345 -10.82 -17.34 5.29
C GLU A 345 -10.89 -16.02 4.48
N GLY A 346 -9.91 -15.81 3.61
CA GLY A 346 -9.80 -14.59 2.84
C GLY A 346 -10.00 -14.78 1.34
N ARG A 347 -10.03 -13.66 0.62
CA ARG A 347 -10.22 -13.59 -0.84
C ARG A 347 -8.96 -13.25 -1.64
N ILE A 348 -7.82 -13.13 -0.98
CA ILE A 348 -6.55 -12.85 -1.65
C ILE A 348 -6.00 -14.15 -2.22
N GLU A 349 -5.73 -14.16 -3.51
CA GLU A 349 -5.02 -15.26 -4.15
C GLU A 349 -3.56 -15.26 -3.72
N ARG A 350 -3.03 -16.43 -3.37
CA ARG A 350 -1.64 -16.62 -2.92
C ARG A 350 -1.22 -15.65 -1.81
N PRO A 351 -1.98 -15.57 -0.72
CA PRO A 351 -1.66 -14.67 0.37
C PRO A 351 -0.32 -15.03 1.01
N GLN A 352 0.38 -14.01 1.50
CA GLN A 352 1.61 -14.20 2.27
C GLN A 352 1.40 -13.75 3.71
N LEU A 353 2.06 -14.40 4.65
CA LEU A 353 2.00 -14.07 6.05
C LEU A 353 3.40 -14.12 6.66
N THR A 354 3.77 -13.09 7.38
CA THR A 354 5.00 -13.10 8.16
C THR A 354 4.70 -13.48 9.60
N LEU A 355 5.40 -14.48 10.08
CA LEU A 355 5.29 -15.00 11.44
C LEU A 355 6.56 -14.69 12.23
N GLN A 356 6.37 -14.45 13.51
CA GLN A 356 7.42 -14.38 14.52
C GLN A 356 7.30 -15.61 15.40
N ILE A 357 8.33 -16.45 15.40
CA ILE A 357 8.37 -17.73 16.11
C ILE A 357 9.38 -17.64 17.24
N ASP A 358 8.90 -17.66 18.49
CA ASP A 358 9.75 -17.82 19.67
C ASP A 358 9.87 -19.31 19.95
N CYS A 359 11.04 -19.85 19.70
CA CYS A 359 11.37 -21.25 19.93
C CYS A 359 12.28 -21.47 21.16
N SER A 360 12.43 -20.47 22.03
CA SER A 360 13.28 -20.52 23.22
C SER A 360 12.98 -21.68 24.17
N ALA A 361 11.75 -22.19 24.13
CA ALA A 361 11.32 -23.37 24.92
C ALA A 361 11.70 -24.72 24.28
N VAL A 362 12.11 -24.72 23.01
CA VAL A 362 12.31 -25.92 22.18
C VAL A 362 13.73 -26.04 21.68
N CYS A 363 14.34 -24.91 21.36
CA CYS A 363 15.69 -24.83 20.81
C CYS A 363 16.70 -24.43 21.88
N SER A 364 17.85 -25.09 21.88
CA SER A 364 19.00 -24.62 22.68
C SER A 364 19.38 -23.20 22.21
N PRO A 365 19.78 -22.28 23.12
CA PRO A 365 20.28 -20.95 22.76
C PRO A 365 21.48 -20.98 21.79
N LEU A 366 22.07 -22.15 21.59
CA LEU A 366 23.20 -22.39 20.71
C LEU A 366 22.82 -22.88 19.30
N GLN A 367 21.50 -23.12 19.02
CA GLN A 367 21.06 -23.51 17.68
C GLN A 367 20.40 -22.32 16.97
N PRO A 368 21.10 -21.65 16.06
CA PRO A 368 20.70 -20.34 15.56
C PRO A 368 19.63 -20.36 14.46
N LEU A 369 19.34 -21.50 13.83
CA LEU A 369 18.47 -21.55 12.65
C LEU A 369 17.38 -22.57 12.79
N ILE A 370 16.18 -22.22 12.35
CA ILE A 370 15.05 -23.14 12.20
C ILE A 370 14.58 -23.19 10.75
N GLU A 371 13.95 -24.28 10.40
CA GLU A 371 13.21 -24.48 9.15
C GLU A 371 11.74 -24.68 9.46
N VAL A 372 10.90 -24.16 8.59
CA VAL A 372 9.46 -24.36 8.63
C VAL A 372 9.06 -25.13 7.38
N ILE A 373 8.41 -26.25 7.55
CA ILE A 373 7.91 -27.08 6.46
C ILE A 373 6.42 -26.78 6.32
N ALA A 374 6.04 -26.27 5.15
CA ALA A 374 4.65 -25.99 4.79
C ALA A 374 3.84 -27.27 4.53
N PRO A 375 2.51 -27.23 4.53
CA PRO A 375 1.66 -28.36 4.22
C PRO A 375 1.95 -29.01 2.85
N SER A 376 2.37 -28.22 1.86
CA SER A 376 2.84 -28.68 0.55
C SER A 376 4.16 -29.46 0.57
N GLY A 377 4.87 -29.48 1.71
CA GLY A 377 6.22 -30.04 1.82
C GLY A 377 7.34 -29.07 1.48
N GLN A 378 7.02 -27.81 1.12
CA GLN A 378 8.04 -26.79 0.88
C GLN A 378 8.76 -26.46 2.18
N THR A 379 10.10 -26.50 2.16
CA THR A 379 10.95 -26.09 3.28
C THR A 379 11.31 -24.62 3.14
N LEU A 380 11.08 -23.86 4.20
CA LEU A 380 11.31 -22.42 4.28
C LEU A 380 12.31 -22.13 5.41
N SER A 381 13.34 -21.38 5.10
CA SER A 381 14.31 -20.93 6.12
C SER A 381 13.80 -19.70 6.85
N ALA A 382 13.95 -19.69 8.17
CA ALA A 382 13.56 -18.57 9.01
C ALA A 382 14.77 -17.76 9.42
N ASP A 383 14.65 -16.44 9.33
CA ASP A 383 15.72 -15.52 9.71
C ASP A 383 15.72 -15.30 11.23
N PRO A 384 16.89 -15.37 11.88
CA PRO A 384 16.99 -15.02 13.29
C PRO A 384 16.60 -13.55 13.51
N CYS A 385 15.83 -13.29 14.54
CA CYS A 385 15.46 -11.94 14.89
C CYS A 385 15.43 -11.74 16.41
N ARG A 386 15.47 -10.48 16.83
CA ARG A 386 15.36 -10.10 18.21
C ARG A 386 14.03 -9.37 18.44
N PHE A 387 13.14 -9.97 19.21
CA PHE A 387 11.81 -9.38 19.49
C PHE A 387 11.87 -8.26 20.53
N ASP A 388 12.70 -8.46 21.57
CA ASP A 388 12.98 -7.49 22.63
C ASP A 388 14.37 -7.74 23.24
N ARG A 389 14.71 -7.09 24.36
CA ARG A 389 16.02 -7.22 24.99
C ARG A 389 16.34 -8.63 25.50
N GLU A 390 15.31 -9.43 25.75
CA GLU A 390 15.43 -10.73 26.43
C GLU A 390 14.98 -11.91 25.55
N ARG A 391 14.25 -11.65 24.46
CA ARG A 391 13.68 -12.72 23.62
C ARG A 391 14.27 -12.74 22.23
N TYR A 392 14.79 -13.89 21.88
CA TYR A 392 15.25 -14.22 20.55
C TYR A 392 14.27 -15.17 19.89
N GLY A 393 14.10 -15.05 18.61
CA GLY A 393 13.27 -15.92 17.82
C GLY A 393 13.59 -15.79 16.35
N HIS A 394 12.66 -16.16 15.53
CA HIS A 394 12.83 -16.18 14.09
C HIS A 394 11.68 -15.46 13.41
N THR A 395 11.97 -14.76 12.34
CA THR A 395 10.97 -14.19 11.45
C THR A 395 10.97 -14.99 10.16
N ILE A 396 9.79 -15.36 9.70
CA ILE A 396 9.61 -16.09 8.45
C ILE A 396 8.41 -15.55 7.70
N THR A 397 8.56 -15.34 6.39
CA THR A 397 7.44 -15.07 5.49
C THR A 397 7.09 -16.36 4.77
N ILE A 398 5.83 -16.75 4.87
CA ILE A 398 5.31 -17.99 4.30
C ILE A 398 4.19 -17.68 3.29
N PRO A 399 4.06 -18.46 2.21
CA PRO A 399 2.78 -18.55 1.51
C PRO A 399 1.76 -19.14 2.49
N VAL A 400 0.54 -18.59 2.49
CA VAL A 400 -0.52 -19.11 3.38
C VAL A 400 -1.18 -20.29 2.71
N GLU A 401 -0.89 -21.47 3.26
CA GLU A 401 -1.51 -22.73 2.89
C GLU A 401 -2.33 -23.23 4.09
N GLU A 402 -3.51 -23.76 3.85
CA GLU A 402 -4.29 -24.40 4.93
C GLU A 402 -3.66 -25.71 5.37
N GLY A 403 -3.49 -25.88 6.66
CA GLY A 403 -2.98 -27.12 7.23
C GLY A 403 -1.87 -26.92 8.27
N ARG A 404 -1.14 -28.01 8.51
CA ARG A 404 -0.09 -28.10 9.51
C ARG A 404 1.25 -27.69 8.96
N TYR A 405 1.90 -26.77 9.65
CA TYR A 405 3.31 -26.38 9.46
C TYR A 405 4.16 -27.02 10.54
N SER A 406 5.24 -27.69 10.15
CA SER A 406 6.21 -28.27 11.08
C SER A 406 7.40 -27.34 11.25
N VAL A 407 7.90 -27.23 12.47
CA VAL A 407 9.06 -26.39 12.83
C VAL A 407 10.15 -27.31 13.36
N GLN A 408 11.31 -27.25 12.75
CA GLN A 408 12.47 -28.07 13.17
C GLN A 408 13.76 -27.27 13.17
N PRO A 409 14.77 -27.66 13.98
CA PRO A 409 16.11 -27.12 13.87
C PRO A 409 16.65 -27.38 12.47
N ARG A 410 17.31 -26.38 11.87
CA ARG A 410 18.00 -26.57 10.61
C ARG A 410 19.21 -27.49 10.86
N SER A 411 19.30 -28.59 10.13
CA SER A 411 20.50 -29.43 10.15
C SER A 411 21.64 -28.61 9.53
N GLU A 412 22.75 -28.45 10.25
CA GLU A 412 23.98 -27.99 9.62
C GLU A 412 24.33 -29.01 8.54
N ALA A 413 24.07 -28.65 7.27
CA ALA A 413 24.70 -29.38 6.18
C ALA A 413 26.20 -29.18 6.37
N GLY A 414 26.89 -30.26 6.70
CA GLY A 414 28.34 -30.24 6.79
C GLY A 414 28.90 -29.58 5.52
N PRO A 415 30.05 -28.89 5.61
CA PRO A 415 30.65 -28.29 4.44
C PRO A 415 30.84 -29.38 3.41
N THR A 416 30.08 -29.30 2.30
CA THR A 416 30.40 -30.08 1.11
C THR A 416 31.77 -29.66 0.71
N GLY A 417 32.75 -30.52 1.04
CA GLY A 417 34.14 -30.30 0.71
C GLY A 417 34.35 -30.33 -0.79
N ASP A 418 34.25 -29.18 -1.42
CA ASP A 418 34.94 -28.90 -2.65
C ASP A 418 36.35 -28.37 -2.29
N SER A 419 37.25 -29.30 -2.06
CA SER A 419 38.69 -29.04 -2.09
C SER A 419 39.06 -28.68 -3.53
N ALA A 420 38.88 -27.41 -3.89
CA ALA A 420 39.56 -26.86 -5.06
C ALA A 420 41.04 -26.77 -4.68
N THR A 421 41.78 -27.78 -5.12
CA THR A 421 43.26 -27.79 -5.17
C THR A 421 43.73 -26.55 -5.94
N CYS A 422 44.29 -25.60 -5.24
CA CYS A 422 45.20 -24.60 -5.81
C CYS A 422 46.42 -25.32 -6.38
N GLY A 423 46.37 -25.60 -7.68
CA GLY A 423 47.54 -25.97 -8.47
C GLY A 423 48.32 -24.71 -8.83
N GLY A 424 49.50 -24.58 -8.34
CA GLY A 424 50.40 -23.49 -8.65
C GLY A 424 50.88 -23.48 -10.12
N ARG A 425 51.06 -22.31 -10.59
CA ARG A 425 52.24 -21.74 -11.27
C ARG A 425 51.99 -20.26 -11.51
#